data_9824a8320551196e6eadb286234d2765
#
_entry.id   9824a8320551196e6eadb286234d2765
#
_cell.length_a   1.000
_cell.length_b   1.000
_cell.length_c   1.000
_cell.angle_alpha   90.00
_cell.angle_beta   90.00
_cell.angle_gamma   90.00
#
_symmetry.space_group_name_H-M   'P 1'
#
loop_
_entity.id
_entity.type
_entity.pdbx_description
1 polymer ?
#
loop_
_entity_poly.entity_id
_entity_poly.type
_entity_poly.pdbx_seq_one_letter_code
_entity_poly.pdbx_strand_id
1 'polypeptide(L)'
;SAKDLIAHDKDSIFFNFKKDIKPVDLWGGQCISRVYAGENLNLVLFDLKPGFKFNDKGHSNEQITWVIEGEMNFYANKIEKKLDKSNAVDIGANHEHGGISNGAIGFDAFYPKRDEKKYNKNV
;
A
#
# COMPACT_ATOMS: atom_id res chain seq x y z
N SER A 1 -6.51 7.89 -13.50
CA SER A 1 -7.65 7.35 -12.76
C SER A 1 -7.40 5.89 -12.39
N ALA A 2 -8.23 5.35 -11.53
CA ALA A 2 -8.11 3.94 -11.13
C ALA A 2 -8.24 2.99 -12.33
N LYS A 3 -9.00 3.38 -13.34
CA LYS A 3 -9.14 2.57 -14.56
C LYS A 3 -7.82 2.34 -15.26
N ASP A 4 -6.89 3.28 -15.15
CA ASP A 4 -5.59 3.18 -15.79
C ASP A 4 -4.63 2.32 -14.96
N LEU A 5 -4.95 2.07 -13.69
CA LEU A 5 -4.14 1.28 -12.78
C LEU A 5 -4.55 -0.20 -12.75
N ILE A 6 -5.75 -0.51 -13.22
CA ILE A 6 -6.32 -1.85 -13.14
C ILE A 6 -6.66 -2.34 -14.55
N ALA A 7 -6.00 -3.40 -14.95
CA ALA A 7 -6.21 -4.02 -16.26
C ALA A 7 -6.47 -5.52 -16.06
N HIS A 8 -7.71 -5.87 -15.75
CA HIS A 8 -8.13 -7.26 -15.67
C HIS A 8 -9.51 -7.45 -16.29
N ASP A 9 -9.85 -8.70 -16.56
CA ASP A 9 -11.15 -9.09 -17.10
C ASP A 9 -12.24 -8.79 -16.08
N LYS A 10 -13.21 -7.97 -16.46
CA LYS A 10 -14.34 -7.58 -15.60
C LYS A 10 -15.22 -8.75 -15.20
N ASP A 11 -15.24 -9.81 -16.01
CA ASP A 11 -16.03 -11.00 -15.74
C ASP A 11 -15.32 -12.00 -14.84
N SER A 12 -14.05 -11.73 -14.50
CA SER A 12 -13.26 -12.58 -13.64
C SER A 12 -13.13 -11.97 -12.26
N ILE A 13 -13.31 -12.80 -11.23
CA ILE A 13 -13.04 -12.43 -9.86
C ILE A 13 -11.58 -12.69 -9.49
N PHE A 14 -10.81 -13.31 -10.39
CA PHE A 14 -9.38 -13.54 -10.20
C PHE A 14 -8.58 -12.48 -10.95
N PHE A 15 -7.51 -12.01 -10.34
CA PHE A 15 -6.59 -11.08 -10.97
C PHE A 15 -5.17 -11.36 -10.50
N ASN A 16 -4.20 -10.98 -11.34
CA ASN A 16 -2.79 -11.14 -11.05
C ASN A 16 -2.17 -9.76 -10.93
N PHE A 17 -1.62 -9.44 -9.78
CA PHE A 17 -1.07 -8.11 -9.52
C PHE A 17 -0.03 -7.68 -10.55
N LYS A 18 0.85 -8.60 -10.95
CA LYS A 18 1.94 -8.25 -11.86
C LYS A 18 1.52 -8.20 -13.31
N LYS A 19 0.56 -9.05 -13.71
CA LYS A 19 0.09 -9.11 -15.09
C LYS A 19 -1.02 -8.13 -15.39
N ASP A 20 -1.95 -7.97 -14.44
CA ASP A 20 -3.21 -7.28 -14.70
C ASP A 20 -3.24 -5.85 -14.17
N ILE A 21 -2.31 -5.49 -13.28
CA ILE A 21 -2.32 -4.17 -12.63
C ILE A 21 -1.03 -3.44 -12.95
N LYS A 22 -1.17 -2.23 -13.53
CA LYS A 22 -0.02 -1.40 -13.85
C LYS A 22 0.66 -0.89 -12.59
N PRO A 23 1.98 -0.89 -12.52
CA PRO A 23 2.69 -0.31 -11.39
C PRO A 23 2.61 1.22 -11.41
N VAL A 24 2.58 1.79 -10.21
CA VAL A 24 2.67 3.23 -10.00
C VAL A 24 3.97 3.51 -9.26
N ASP A 25 4.79 4.37 -9.82
CA ASP A 25 6.06 4.80 -9.23
C ASP A 25 5.96 6.29 -8.90
N LEU A 26 5.72 6.62 -7.64
CA LEU A 26 5.52 8.00 -7.20
C LEU A 26 6.81 8.67 -6.68
N TRP A 27 7.85 7.89 -6.42
CA TRP A 27 9.06 8.37 -5.74
C TRP A 27 10.36 7.89 -6.40
N GLY A 28 10.41 7.97 -7.74
CA GLY A 28 11.65 7.70 -8.47
C GLY A 28 12.22 6.29 -8.27
N GLY A 29 11.37 5.28 -8.26
CA GLY A 29 11.77 3.89 -8.08
C GLY A 29 11.84 3.43 -6.63
N GLN A 30 11.70 4.33 -5.67
CA GLN A 30 11.82 3.99 -4.25
C GLN A 30 10.60 3.23 -3.70
N CYS A 31 9.44 3.52 -4.26
CA CYS A 31 8.18 2.89 -3.86
C CYS A 31 7.38 2.57 -5.11
N ILE A 32 7.24 1.30 -5.40
CA ILE A 32 6.45 0.82 -6.54
C ILE A 32 5.19 0.19 -5.97
N SER A 33 4.02 0.66 -6.41
CA SER A 33 2.73 0.20 -5.91
C SER A 33 1.86 -0.33 -7.04
N ARG A 34 1.09 -1.38 -6.75
CA ARG A 34 0.07 -1.92 -7.65
C ARG A 34 -1.24 -1.94 -6.89
N VAL A 35 -2.22 -1.17 -7.37
CA VAL A 35 -3.46 -0.92 -6.63
C VAL A 35 -4.61 -1.66 -7.28
N TYR A 36 -5.26 -2.54 -6.54
CA TYR A 36 -6.53 -3.13 -6.94
C TYR A 36 -7.64 -2.46 -6.16
N ALA A 37 -8.61 -1.88 -6.87
CA ALA A 37 -9.78 -1.25 -6.26
C ALA A 37 -10.98 -2.19 -6.39
N GLY A 38 -11.40 -2.76 -5.28
CA GLY A 38 -12.64 -3.52 -5.20
C GLY A 38 -13.84 -2.59 -5.11
N GLU A 39 -14.99 -3.14 -4.77
CA GLU A 39 -16.21 -2.35 -4.63
C GLU A 39 -16.14 -1.43 -3.40
N ASN A 40 -15.69 -1.94 -2.26
CA ASN A 40 -15.70 -1.22 -0.99
C ASN A 40 -14.31 -1.00 -0.39
N LEU A 41 -13.33 -1.74 -0.84
CA LEU A 41 -11.97 -1.66 -0.32
C LEU A 41 -10.96 -1.75 -1.44
N ASN A 42 -9.74 -1.33 -1.16
CA ASN A 42 -8.65 -1.56 -2.08
C ASN A 42 -7.50 -2.28 -1.39
N LEU A 43 -6.70 -2.94 -2.21
CA LEU A 43 -5.52 -3.69 -1.79
C LEU A 43 -4.34 -3.21 -2.62
N VAL A 44 -3.27 -2.86 -1.95
CA VAL A 44 -2.06 -2.32 -2.60
C VAL A 44 -0.91 -3.27 -2.34
N LEU A 45 -0.32 -3.77 -3.42
CA LEU A 45 0.96 -4.49 -3.33
C LEU A 45 2.07 -3.45 -3.47
N PHE A 46 2.89 -3.29 -2.44
CA PHE A 46 3.99 -2.34 -2.46
C PHE A 46 5.34 -3.04 -2.49
N ASP A 47 6.29 -2.39 -3.13
CA ASP A 47 7.71 -2.77 -3.14
C ASP A 47 8.49 -1.52 -2.73
N LEU A 48 9.02 -1.52 -1.52
CA LEU A 48 9.75 -0.39 -0.95
C LEU A 48 11.23 -0.72 -0.94
N LYS A 49 12.03 0.13 -1.59
CA LYS A 49 13.47 -0.07 -1.63
C LYS A 49 14.11 0.26 -0.29
N PRO A 50 15.30 -0.32 0.00
CA PRO A 50 16.01 0.01 1.24
C PRO A 50 16.23 1.51 1.37
N GLY A 51 15.94 2.04 2.56
CA GLY A 51 16.11 3.46 2.86
C GLY A 51 14.92 4.34 2.56
N PHE A 52 13.88 3.82 1.90
CA PHE A 52 12.66 4.60 1.65
C PHE A 52 11.98 4.93 2.98
N LYS A 53 11.76 6.22 3.20
CA LYS A 53 11.16 6.75 4.43
C LYS A 53 9.87 7.47 4.08
N PHE A 54 8.82 7.21 4.86
CA PHE A 54 7.54 7.83 4.62
C PHE A 54 6.84 8.19 5.93
N ASN A 55 5.98 9.19 5.87
CA ASN A 55 5.11 9.59 6.97
C ASN A 55 3.76 10.02 6.40
N ASP A 56 2.69 9.50 6.97
CA ASP A 56 1.32 9.84 6.62
C ASP A 56 0.65 10.46 7.86
N LYS A 57 0.08 11.63 7.71
CA LYS A 57 -0.55 12.36 8.82
C LYS A 57 -1.81 11.68 9.33
N GLY A 58 -2.35 10.75 8.56
CA GLY A 58 -3.58 10.06 8.84
C GLY A 58 -4.59 10.30 7.72
N HIS A 59 -5.48 9.36 7.57
CA HIS A 59 -6.57 9.41 6.58
C HIS A 59 -7.80 8.73 7.14
N SER A 60 -8.95 8.99 6.53
CA SER A 60 -10.23 8.49 7.04
C SER A 60 -10.42 6.99 6.87
N ASN A 61 -9.56 6.34 6.11
CA ASN A 61 -9.61 4.89 5.91
C ASN A 61 -8.95 4.16 7.08
N GLU A 62 -9.50 3.03 7.48
CA GLU A 62 -8.76 2.06 8.27
C GLU A 62 -7.77 1.37 7.34
N GLN A 63 -6.59 1.03 7.85
CA GLN A 63 -5.53 0.41 7.08
C GLN A 63 -4.92 -0.75 7.84
N ILE A 64 -4.80 -1.90 7.14
CA ILE A 64 -4.00 -3.00 7.66
C ILE A 64 -2.81 -3.15 6.72
N THR A 65 -1.61 -3.20 7.30
CA THR A 65 -0.36 -3.33 6.56
C THR A 65 0.38 -4.57 7.05
N TRP A 66 0.87 -5.38 6.10
CA TRP A 66 1.70 -6.53 6.41
C TRP A 66 2.77 -6.72 5.33
N VAL A 67 3.88 -7.32 5.74
CA VAL A 67 5.05 -7.55 4.90
C VAL A 67 5.13 -9.03 4.59
N ILE A 68 5.34 -9.38 3.32
CA ILE A 68 5.50 -10.78 2.90
C ILE A 68 6.96 -11.13 2.65
N GLU A 69 7.81 -10.12 2.42
CA GLU A 69 9.22 -10.32 2.11
C GLU A 69 10.02 -9.11 2.61
N GLY A 70 11.16 -9.37 3.26
CA GLY A 70 11.96 -8.28 3.83
C GLY A 70 11.39 -7.75 5.13
N GLU A 71 11.71 -6.50 5.43
CA GLU A 71 11.28 -5.86 6.69
C GLU A 71 11.29 -4.35 6.61
N MET A 72 10.55 -3.73 7.53
CA MET A 72 10.61 -2.29 7.75
C MET A 72 10.40 -1.97 9.22
N ASN A 73 10.90 -0.82 9.65
CA ASN A 73 10.56 -0.28 10.96
C ASN A 73 9.35 0.62 10.77
N PHE A 74 8.28 0.35 11.49
CA PHE A 74 6.98 1.00 11.31
C PHE A 74 6.51 1.61 12.63
N TYR A 75 5.93 2.80 12.57
CA TYR A 75 5.32 3.42 13.74
C TYR A 75 3.87 3.80 13.46
N ALA A 76 3.04 3.61 14.47
CA ALA A 76 1.64 4.03 14.50
C ALA A 76 1.24 4.19 15.96
N ASN A 77 0.38 5.15 16.28
CA ASN A 77 -0.06 5.38 17.66
C ASN A 77 1.10 5.54 18.65
N LYS A 78 2.20 6.17 18.22
CA LYS A 78 3.41 6.37 19.03
C LYS A 78 4.12 5.07 19.43
N ILE A 79 3.80 3.97 18.77
CA ILE A 79 4.46 2.68 18.97
C ILE A 79 5.26 2.38 17.71
N GLU A 80 6.53 2.01 17.89
CA GLU A 80 7.40 1.63 16.79
C GLU A 80 7.76 0.16 16.93
N LYS A 81 7.60 -0.59 15.83
CA LYS A 81 7.97 -2.00 15.76
C LYS A 81 8.47 -2.35 14.38
N LYS A 82 9.28 -3.39 14.31
CA LYS A 82 9.66 -3.99 13.04
C LYS A 82 8.49 -4.80 12.49
N LEU A 83 8.16 -4.56 11.22
CA LEU A 83 7.23 -5.39 10.47
C LEU A 83 8.01 -6.33 9.57
N ASP A 84 7.70 -7.60 9.66
CA ASP A 84 8.20 -8.65 8.78
C ASP A 84 7.06 -9.65 8.54
N LYS A 85 7.35 -10.78 7.92
CA LYS A 85 6.31 -11.76 7.56
C LYS A 85 5.56 -12.35 8.76
N SER A 86 6.00 -12.08 9.98
CA SER A 86 5.41 -12.67 11.20
C SER A 86 4.35 -11.79 11.85
N ASN A 87 4.22 -10.53 11.44
CA ASN A 87 3.27 -9.63 12.09
C ASN A 87 2.63 -8.64 11.10
N ALA A 88 1.60 -7.95 11.59
CA ALA A 88 0.88 -6.93 10.83
C ALA A 88 0.51 -5.78 11.76
N VAL A 89 0.10 -4.67 11.18
CA VAL A 89 -0.39 -3.53 11.94
C VAL A 89 -1.77 -3.12 11.43
N ASP A 90 -2.68 -2.84 12.34
CA ASP A 90 -4.02 -2.30 12.05
C ASP A 90 -4.05 -0.85 12.52
N ILE A 91 -4.18 0.05 11.57
CA ILE A 91 -4.12 1.49 11.81
C ILE A 91 -5.52 2.05 11.69
N GLY A 92 -6.04 2.56 12.79
CA GLY A 92 -7.36 3.19 12.81
C GLY A 92 -7.39 4.47 11.97
N ALA A 93 -8.61 4.89 11.62
CA ALA A 93 -8.82 6.12 10.86
C ALA A 93 -8.17 7.32 11.56
N ASN A 94 -7.53 8.17 10.77
CA ASN A 94 -6.96 9.44 11.19
C ASN A 94 -5.78 9.35 12.18
N HIS A 95 -5.15 8.17 12.27
CA HIS A 95 -3.94 8.01 13.06
C HIS A 95 -2.69 8.20 12.19
N GLU A 96 -1.78 9.02 12.68
CA GLU A 96 -0.50 9.22 12.01
C GLU A 96 0.34 7.96 12.03
N HIS A 97 0.99 7.64 10.91
CA HIS A 97 1.84 6.47 10.81
C HIS A 97 2.92 6.67 9.74
N GLY A 98 3.92 5.84 9.80
CA GLY A 98 5.01 5.89 8.83
C GLY A 98 6.06 4.85 9.14
N GLY A 99 7.19 4.97 8.47
CA GLY A 99 8.27 4.03 8.67
C GLY A 99 9.46 4.25 7.77
N ILE A 100 10.42 3.34 7.92
CA ILE A 100 11.59 3.28 7.06
C ILE A 100 11.80 1.83 6.61
N SER A 101 11.97 1.65 5.32
CA SER A 101 12.14 0.34 4.71
C SER A 101 13.60 -0.11 4.74
N ASN A 102 13.80 -1.39 5.04
CA ASN A 102 15.08 -2.07 4.85
C ASN A 102 15.01 -2.98 3.61
N GLY A 103 14.10 -2.70 2.71
CA GLY A 103 13.71 -3.56 1.61
C GLY A 103 12.52 -4.40 2.02
N ALA A 104 11.31 -4.02 1.60
CA ALA A 104 10.09 -4.68 2.03
C ALA A 104 9.10 -4.76 0.89
N ILE A 105 8.54 -5.95 0.71
CA ILE A 105 7.40 -6.19 -0.19
C ILE A 105 6.24 -6.60 0.69
N GLY A 106 5.08 -6.00 0.47
CA GLY A 106 3.93 -6.29 1.30
C GLY A 106 2.64 -5.70 0.73
N PHE A 107 1.63 -5.66 1.58
CA PHE A 107 0.31 -5.20 1.21
C PHE A 107 -0.22 -4.17 2.20
N ASP A 108 -0.98 -3.22 1.66
CA ASP A 108 -1.90 -2.37 2.42
C ASP A 108 -3.32 -2.70 2.00
N ALA A 109 -4.21 -2.91 2.96
CA ALA A 109 -5.65 -3.00 2.73
C ALA A 109 -6.30 -1.76 3.33
N PHE A 110 -7.18 -1.10 2.57
CA PHE A 110 -7.89 0.13 3.01
C PHE A 110 -9.39 -0.07 2.95
N TYR A 111 -10.09 0.36 4.01
CA TYR A 111 -11.55 0.40 4.03
C TYR A 111 -12.04 1.69 4.72
N PRO A 112 -12.98 2.43 4.12
CA PRO A 112 -13.42 2.30 2.72
C PRO A 112 -12.26 2.56 1.76
N LYS A 113 -12.48 2.39 0.48
CA LYS A 113 -11.43 2.56 -0.53
C LYS A 113 -10.72 3.90 -0.35
N ARG A 114 -9.39 3.87 -0.39
CA ARG A 114 -8.60 5.09 -0.39
C ARG A 114 -8.72 5.78 -1.74
N ASP A 115 -8.73 7.12 -1.73
CA ASP A 115 -8.81 7.91 -2.95
C ASP A 115 -7.70 7.50 -3.92
N GLU A 116 -8.08 7.10 -5.13
CA GLU A 116 -7.15 6.68 -6.16
C GLU A 116 -6.17 7.76 -6.60
N LYS A 117 -6.51 9.03 -6.41
CA LYS A 117 -5.62 10.16 -6.72
C LYS A 117 -4.32 10.09 -5.94
N LYS A 118 -4.31 9.41 -4.79
CA LYS A 118 -3.12 9.16 -4.01
C LYS A 118 -2.06 8.43 -4.82
N TYR A 119 -2.47 7.60 -5.78
CA TYR A 119 -1.60 6.73 -6.56
C TYR A 119 -1.45 7.18 -8.02
N ASN A 120 -1.91 8.38 -8.38
CA ASN A 120 -1.83 8.87 -9.75
C ASN A 120 -1.43 10.34 -9.76
N LYS A 121 -0.12 10.58 -9.96
CA LYS A 121 0.44 11.93 -9.98
C LYS A 121 -0.04 12.81 -11.13
N ASN A 122 -0.54 12.19 -12.19
CA ASN A 122 -0.89 12.91 -13.42
C ASN A 122 -2.37 13.29 -13.49
N VAL A 123 -3.06 13.10 -12.41
CA VAL A 123 -4.47 13.47 -12.30
C VAL A 123 -4.62 14.81 -11.61
#